data_ccf009d23777d8059f30dc28d7cba13f
#
_entry.id   ccf009d23777d8059f30dc28d7cba13f
#
_cell.length_a   1.000
_cell.length_b   1.000
_cell.length_c   1.000
_cell.angle_alpha   90.00
_cell.angle_beta   90.00
_cell.angle_gamma   90.00
#
_symmetry.space_group_name_H-M   'P 1'
#
loop_
_entity.id
_entity.type
_entity.pdbx_description
1 polymer ?
#
loop_
_entity_poly.entity_id
_entity_poly.type
_entity_poly.pdbx_seq_one_letter_code
_entity_poly.pdbx_strand_id
1 'polypeptide(L)'
;MFVCGPTVYDVSHIGHGKSYVAYDIIARYLRKKGYSVFFVLNITDIDDKIINRAKETKEDPLKLSERYAQAFYNDMKELHVNSINLYAKASDYIPEIINQIKGLVEKGIAYKIQGGVYYDISKFPEYGKLSRQNLEQLTVHRVDPDPEKRNPGDFVLWKNQKPGEIAWDSPWGKGRPGWHIEDTAITLTHFGPTYDLHGGGTELIFPHHEAEIAQAEGLTGKKPLAKYWAHTGLLSIKGQEMHKSLGNFVPIQDSIQKVGVEALRVLYASTHYRSPLDYTEDTLVQAASLARRFRRAYDQLQRVREVEAESKTANESLKSQVDEIRTEFFAAMDDDFNTPGALSAYVRIVGLAEEHWKSLSTESAAMLLEAMKELASVLGLLEIELVPRQEFLQLVNLLTSLRNELRAKREYALSDRIREQLQKVGVTVEDEAQ
;
A
#
# COMPACT_ATOMS: atom_id res chain seq x y z
N MET A 1 -13.22 6.16 -0.11
CA MET A 1 -12.13 6.32 0.88
C MET A 1 -10.99 7.12 0.27
N PHE A 2 -10.30 7.90 1.09
CA PHE A 2 -9.09 8.64 0.74
C PHE A 2 -7.94 8.16 1.61
N VAL A 3 -6.75 8.06 1.05
CA VAL A 3 -5.52 7.73 1.80
C VAL A 3 -4.43 8.68 1.37
N CYS A 4 -3.74 9.29 2.35
CA CYS A 4 -2.60 10.15 2.08
C CYS A 4 -1.49 9.36 1.38
N GLY A 5 -1.10 9.85 0.22
CA GLY A 5 -0.08 9.28 -0.63
C GLY A 5 1.34 9.79 -0.32
N PRO A 6 2.33 9.35 -1.07
CA PRO A 6 3.71 9.74 -0.83
C PRO A 6 4.04 11.10 -1.44
N THR A 7 5.04 11.77 -0.86
CA THR A 7 5.79 12.81 -1.56
C THR A 7 6.82 12.14 -2.46
N VAL A 8 6.70 12.35 -3.77
CA VAL A 8 7.49 11.63 -4.79
C VAL A 8 8.82 12.32 -5.10
N TYR A 9 9.74 12.30 -4.13
CA TYR A 9 11.09 12.86 -4.26
C TYR A 9 12.19 11.79 -4.31
N ASP A 10 11.84 10.52 -4.04
CA ASP A 10 12.74 9.37 -4.08
C ASP A 10 11.96 8.05 -4.22
N VAL A 11 12.67 6.93 -4.38
CA VAL A 11 12.06 5.60 -4.47
C VAL A 11 11.27 5.24 -3.21
N SER A 12 10.25 4.41 -3.37
CA SER A 12 9.42 3.94 -2.26
C SER A 12 10.15 2.92 -1.39
N HIS A 13 9.84 2.91 -0.12
CA HIS A 13 10.42 2.00 0.86
C HIS A 13 9.38 1.06 1.47
N ILE A 14 9.84 0.04 2.15
CA ILE A 14 9.00 -1.01 2.77
C ILE A 14 7.95 -0.47 3.75
N GLY A 15 8.15 0.71 4.35
CA GLY A 15 7.13 1.38 5.16
C GLY A 15 5.93 1.83 4.32
N HIS A 16 6.17 2.39 3.13
CA HIS A 16 5.12 2.67 2.15
C HIS A 16 4.39 1.39 1.75
N GLY A 17 5.16 0.31 1.47
CA GLY A 17 4.59 -1.00 1.16
C GLY A 17 3.64 -1.50 2.25
N LYS A 18 4.03 -1.42 3.53
CA LYS A 18 3.17 -1.77 4.67
C LYS A 18 1.85 -1.00 4.66
N SER A 19 1.93 0.32 4.54
CA SER A 19 0.75 1.18 4.59
C SER A 19 -0.20 0.90 3.44
N TYR A 20 0.28 0.88 2.20
CA TYR A 20 -0.61 0.75 1.04
C TYR A 20 -1.14 -0.67 0.85
N VAL A 21 -0.39 -1.71 1.24
CA VAL A 21 -0.92 -3.08 1.30
C VAL A 21 -2.01 -3.20 2.35
N ALA A 22 -1.90 -2.55 3.51
CA ALA A 22 -2.95 -2.54 4.52
C ALA A 22 -4.25 -1.90 3.98
N TYR A 23 -4.15 -0.74 3.31
CA TYR A 23 -5.33 -0.10 2.70
C TYR A 23 -5.90 -0.87 1.51
N ASP A 24 -5.07 -1.57 0.75
CA ASP A 24 -5.52 -2.49 -0.30
C ASP A 24 -6.35 -3.63 0.30
N ILE A 25 -5.89 -4.25 1.39
CA ILE A 25 -6.63 -5.30 2.10
C ILE A 25 -7.97 -4.76 2.64
N ILE A 26 -7.97 -3.58 3.26
CA ILE A 26 -9.19 -2.91 3.74
C ILE A 26 -10.19 -2.70 2.59
N ALA A 27 -9.73 -2.16 1.47
CA ALA A 27 -10.58 -1.91 0.31
C ALA A 27 -11.13 -3.21 -0.30
N ARG A 28 -10.30 -4.26 -0.42
CA ARG A 28 -10.71 -5.59 -0.88
C ARG A 28 -11.77 -6.19 0.03
N TYR A 29 -11.54 -6.11 1.33
CA TYR A 29 -12.48 -6.64 2.30
C TYR A 29 -13.83 -5.89 2.27
N LEU A 30 -13.82 -4.57 2.25
CA LEU A 30 -15.05 -3.78 2.13
C LEU A 30 -15.83 -4.13 0.85
N ARG A 31 -15.13 -4.29 -0.29
CA ARG A 31 -15.76 -4.75 -1.54
C ARG A 31 -16.33 -6.17 -1.41
N LYS A 32 -15.62 -7.07 -0.74
CA LYS A 32 -16.10 -8.42 -0.45
C LYS A 32 -17.37 -8.43 0.41
N LYS A 33 -17.52 -7.45 1.31
CA LYS A 33 -18.75 -7.23 2.13
C LYS A 33 -19.86 -6.53 1.34
N GLY A 34 -19.67 -6.23 0.05
CA GLY A 34 -20.68 -5.64 -0.83
C GLY A 34 -20.69 -4.12 -0.88
N TYR A 35 -19.71 -3.43 -0.28
CA TYR A 35 -19.58 -1.99 -0.40
C TYR A 35 -18.99 -1.59 -1.75
N SER A 36 -19.55 -0.52 -2.35
CA SER A 36 -18.94 0.16 -3.50
C SER A 36 -17.83 1.09 -2.99
N VAL A 37 -16.58 0.67 -3.13
CA VAL A 37 -15.43 1.43 -2.64
C VAL A 37 -14.77 2.18 -3.79
N PHE A 38 -14.82 3.52 -3.76
CA PHE A 38 -13.99 4.40 -4.57
C PHE A 38 -12.79 4.84 -3.75
N PHE A 39 -11.61 4.33 -4.11
CA PHE A 39 -10.36 4.56 -3.40
C PHE A 39 -9.50 5.58 -4.15
N VAL A 40 -9.32 6.76 -3.55
CA VAL A 40 -8.45 7.84 -4.03
C VAL A 40 -7.21 7.89 -3.17
N LEU A 41 -6.05 7.99 -3.82
CA LEU A 41 -4.74 8.18 -3.19
C LEU A 41 -4.08 9.40 -3.84
N ASN A 42 -3.72 10.42 -3.05
CA ASN A 42 -3.02 11.57 -3.61
C ASN A 42 -1.55 11.25 -3.90
N ILE A 43 -0.97 12.03 -4.76
CA ILE A 43 0.48 12.07 -5.01
C ILE A 43 0.93 13.51 -4.78
N THR A 44 1.70 13.73 -3.73
CA THR A 44 2.34 15.03 -3.50
C THR A 44 3.53 15.17 -4.42
N ASP A 45 3.30 15.79 -5.57
CA ASP A 45 4.29 16.04 -6.63
C ASP A 45 4.85 17.47 -6.60
N ILE A 46 4.48 18.25 -5.58
CA ILE A 46 4.91 19.64 -5.33
C ILE A 46 5.26 19.79 -3.86
N ASP A 47 6.53 19.75 -3.51
CA ASP A 47 6.99 19.88 -2.12
C ASP A 47 8.42 20.42 -2.04
N ASP A 48 8.80 20.96 -0.88
CA ASP A 48 10.18 21.42 -0.62
C ASP A 48 11.20 20.28 -0.80
N LYS A 49 10.84 19.04 -0.43
CA LYS A 49 11.71 17.87 -0.58
C LYS A 49 12.01 17.58 -2.06
N ILE A 50 11.01 17.74 -2.93
CA ILE A 50 11.17 17.57 -4.39
C ILE A 50 12.10 18.66 -4.95
N ILE A 51 11.86 19.92 -4.56
CA ILE A 51 12.69 21.05 -4.98
C ILE A 51 14.16 20.88 -4.54
N ASN A 52 14.37 20.48 -3.29
CA ASN A 52 15.71 20.26 -2.76
C ASN A 52 16.40 19.09 -3.46
N ARG A 53 15.69 17.97 -3.67
CA ARG A 53 16.23 16.81 -4.38
C ARG A 53 16.58 17.13 -5.82
N ALA A 54 15.74 17.90 -6.50
CA ALA A 54 15.98 18.36 -7.86
C ALA A 54 17.24 19.25 -7.97
N LYS A 55 17.49 20.11 -6.97
CA LYS A 55 18.73 20.89 -6.89
C LYS A 55 19.97 19.99 -6.73
N GLU A 56 19.88 18.96 -5.87
CA GLU A 56 20.96 17.98 -5.65
C GLU A 56 21.29 17.19 -6.93
N THR A 57 20.26 16.72 -7.63
CA THR A 57 20.41 15.91 -8.84
C THR A 57 20.57 16.75 -10.12
N LYS A 58 20.42 18.07 -10.03
CA LYS A 58 20.43 19.00 -11.18
C LYS A 58 19.37 18.67 -12.22
N GLU A 59 18.23 18.19 -11.78
CA GLU A 59 17.06 17.88 -12.62
C GLU A 59 16.00 18.96 -12.49
N ASP A 60 15.08 18.99 -13.45
CA ASP A 60 13.85 19.75 -13.35
C ASP A 60 12.94 19.10 -12.28
N PRO A 61 12.38 19.85 -11.30
CA PRO A 61 11.60 19.30 -10.22
C PRO A 61 10.34 18.54 -10.69
N LEU A 62 9.66 18.98 -11.76
CA LEU A 62 8.48 18.30 -12.30
C LEU A 62 8.86 16.96 -12.95
N LYS A 63 9.99 16.93 -13.69
CA LYS A 63 10.49 15.70 -14.27
C LYS A 63 10.94 14.70 -13.19
N LEU A 64 11.56 15.20 -12.13
CA LEU A 64 11.97 14.39 -10.99
C LEU A 64 10.75 13.77 -10.31
N SER A 65 9.72 14.57 -9.98
CA SER A 65 8.51 14.08 -9.34
C SER A 65 7.75 13.10 -10.23
N GLU A 66 7.64 13.35 -11.53
CA GLU A 66 7.02 12.43 -12.49
C GLU A 66 7.72 11.07 -12.53
N ARG A 67 9.06 11.07 -12.57
CA ARG A 67 9.88 9.84 -12.57
C ARG A 67 9.64 9.01 -11.31
N TYR A 68 9.60 9.64 -10.13
CA TYR A 68 9.36 8.92 -8.88
C TYR A 68 7.88 8.54 -8.67
N ALA A 69 6.93 9.33 -9.21
CA ALA A 69 5.53 8.94 -9.25
C ALA A 69 5.35 7.66 -10.09
N GLN A 70 5.99 7.59 -11.26
CA GLN A 70 5.95 6.39 -12.09
C GLN A 70 6.60 5.18 -11.40
N ALA A 71 7.72 5.37 -10.70
CA ALA A 71 8.35 4.32 -9.90
C ALA A 71 7.39 3.82 -8.79
N PHE A 72 6.72 4.74 -8.10
CA PHE A 72 5.71 4.41 -7.08
C PHE A 72 4.55 3.59 -7.67
N TYR A 73 4.01 3.98 -8.83
CA TYR A 73 2.93 3.22 -9.48
C TYR A 73 3.37 1.79 -9.83
N ASN A 74 4.61 1.63 -10.30
CA ASN A 74 5.17 0.32 -10.61
C ASN A 74 5.32 -0.52 -9.33
N ASP A 75 5.82 0.07 -8.23
CA ASP A 75 5.93 -0.59 -6.93
C ASP A 75 4.57 -1.06 -6.42
N MET A 76 3.52 -0.22 -6.52
CA MET A 76 2.16 -0.58 -6.10
C MET A 76 1.60 -1.72 -6.95
N LYS A 77 1.77 -1.66 -8.26
CA LYS A 77 1.36 -2.72 -9.18
C LYS A 77 2.06 -4.04 -8.84
N GLU A 78 3.37 -4.01 -8.63
CA GLU A 78 4.16 -5.20 -8.32
C GLU A 78 3.80 -5.78 -6.94
N LEU A 79 3.50 -4.93 -5.94
CA LEU A 79 2.98 -5.35 -4.64
C LEU A 79 1.51 -5.85 -4.69
N HIS A 80 0.88 -5.91 -5.86
CA HIS A 80 -0.54 -6.24 -6.05
C HIS A 80 -1.49 -5.31 -5.29
N VAL A 81 -1.12 -4.04 -5.11
CA VAL A 81 -2.00 -2.98 -4.59
C VAL A 81 -2.90 -2.49 -5.73
N ASN A 82 -3.94 -3.27 -6.02
CA ASN A 82 -4.80 -3.09 -7.18
C ASN A 82 -6.15 -2.41 -6.85
N SER A 83 -6.37 -2.06 -5.59
CA SER A 83 -7.65 -1.49 -5.13
C SER A 83 -7.78 0.01 -5.36
N ILE A 84 -6.70 0.72 -5.68
CA ILE A 84 -6.71 2.17 -5.91
C ILE A 84 -7.39 2.48 -7.23
N ASN A 85 -8.43 3.32 -7.19
CA ASN A 85 -9.19 3.71 -8.37
C ASN A 85 -8.63 4.98 -9.03
N LEU A 86 -8.06 5.88 -8.24
CA LEU A 86 -7.52 7.14 -8.71
C LEU A 86 -6.25 7.51 -7.94
N TYR A 87 -5.17 7.77 -8.67
CA TYR A 87 -4.00 8.49 -8.18
C TYR A 87 -4.16 9.97 -8.55
N ALA A 88 -4.32 10.83 -7.53
CA ALA A 88 -4.60 12.25 -7.69
C ALA A 88 -3.33 13.06 -7.43
N LYS A 89 -2.69 13.60 -8.47
CA LYS A 89 -1.51 14.47 -8.32
C LYS A 89 -1.92 15.85 -7.82
N ALA A 90 -1.25 16.38 -6.82
CA ALA A 90 -1.54 17.69 -6.26
C ALA A 90 -1.48 18.81 -7.33
N SER A 91 -0.54 18.69 -8.29
CA SER A 91 -0.40 19.66 -9.40
C SER A 91 -1.63 19.74 -10.32
N ASP A 92 -2.44 18.70 -10.39
CA ASP A 92 -3.63 18.68 -11.24
C ASP A 92 -4.81 19.44 -10.59
N TYR A 93 -4.71 19.81 -9.30
CA TYR A 93 -5.78 20.44 -8.50
C TYR A 93 -5.47 21.89 -8.09
N ILE A 94 -4.53 22.55 -8.75
CA ILE A 94 -4.17 23.95 -8.43
C ILE A 94 -5.37 24.91 -8.45
N PRO A 95 -6.28 24.87 -9.42
CA PRO A 95 -7.47 25.73 -9.42
C PRO A 95 -8.36 25.48 -8.19
N GLU A 96 -8.60 24.24 -7.81
CA GLU A 96 -9.41 23.82 -6.67
C GLU A 96 -8.77 24.27 -5.35
N ILE A 97 -7.45 24.11 -5.22
CA ILE A 97 -6.66 24.58 -4.08
C ILE A 97 -6.81 26.09 -3.94
N ILE A 98 -6.63 26.85 -5.01
CA ILE A 98 -6.76 28.32 -5.00
C ILE A 98 -8.18 28.73 -4.60
N ASN A 99 -9.21 28.04 -5.13
CA ASN A 99 -10.61 28.32 -4.79
C ASN A 99 -10.89 28.01 -3.31
N GLN A 100 -10.36 26.93 -2.78
CA GLN A 100 -10.48 26.59 -1.37
C GLN A 100 -9.84 27.67 -0.47
N ILE A 101 -8.63 28.09 -0.80
CA ILE A 101 -7.92 29.15 -0.06
C ILE A 101 -8.70 30.47 -0.13
N LYS A 102 -9.23 30.86 -1.30
CA LYS A 102 -10.09 32.05 -1.44
C LYS A 102 -11.26 32.01 -0.45
N GLY A 103 -11.98 30.90 -0.41
CA GLY A 103 -13.10 30.73 0.52
C GLY A 103 -12.70 30.85 1.98
N LEU A 104 -11.54 30.32 2.37
CA LEU A 104 -10.99 30.44 3.73
C LEU A 104 -10.62 31.90 4.06
N VAL A 105 -10.03 32.63 3.10
CA VAL A 105 -9.70 34.06 3.27
C VAL A 105 -10.98 34.90 3.37
N GLU A 106 -11.98 34.69 2.53
CA GLU A 106 -13.27 35.40 2.55
C GLU A 106 -14.01 35.19 3.87
N LYS A 107 -13.88 34.02 4.49
CA LYS A 107 -14.44 33.72 5.82
C LYS A 107 -13.59 34.26 6.98
N GLY A 108 -12.45 34.88 6.72
CA GLY A 108 -11.53 35.39 7.75
C GLY A 108 -10.84 34.27 8.55
N ILE A 109 -10.81 33.04 8.01
CA ILE A 109 -10.13 31.87 8.60
C ILE A 109 -8.67 31.83 8.16
N ALA A 110 -8.35 32.37 6.99
CA ALA A 110 -7.00 32.49 6.49
C ALA A 110 -6.62 33.98 6.29
N TYR A 111 -5.32 34.25 6.33
CA TYR A 111 -4.80 35.61 6.18
C TYR A 111 -3.49 35.63 5.38
N LYS A 112 -3.21 36.76 4.74
CA LYS A 112 -1.99 36.97 3.93
C LYS A 112 -0.93 37.65 4.77
N ILE A 113 0.33 37.18 4.64
CA ILE A 113 1.55 37.83 5.10
C ILE A 113 2.59 37.85 3.99
N GLN A 114 3.79 38.35 4.24
CA GLN A 114 4.83 38.42 3.20
C GLN A 114 5.21 37.04 2.65
N GLY A 115 5.23 36.00 3.48
CA GLY A 115 5.60 34.63 3.11
C GLY A 115 4.52 33.87 2.30
N GLY A 116 3.26 34.33 2.30
CA GLY A 116 2.15 33.64 1.64
C GLY A 116 0.80 33.80 2.31
N VAL A 117 -0.06 32.78 2.20
CA VAL A 117 -1.36 32.72 2.88
C VAL A 117 -1.32 31.63 3.94
N TYR A 118 -1.77 31.95 5.14
CA TYR A 118 -1.73 31.08 6.30
C TYR A 118 -3.13 30.84 6.88
N TYR A 119 -3.35 29.66 7.42
CA TYR A 119 -4.53 29.31 8.20
C TYR A 119 -4.37 29.80 9.64
N ASP A 120 -5.36 30.50 10.15
CA ASP A 120 -5.46 30.97 11.54
C ASP A 120 -6.08 29.88 12.42
N ILE A 121 -5.28 29.11 13.15
CA ILE A 121 -5.79 28.00 13.97
C ILE A 121 -6.73 28.47 15.08
N SER A 122 -6.63 29.72 15.51
CA SER A 122 -7.54 30.28 16.52
C SER A 122 -9.00 30.39 16.03
N LYS A 123 -9.23 30.32 14.71
CA LYS A 123 -10.55 30.33 14.07
C LYS A 123 -11.21 28.95 14.04
N PHE A 124 -10.51 27.89 14.44
CA PHE A 124 -11.07 26.55 14.55
C PHE A 124 -10.86 25.99 15.97
N PRO A 125 -11.78 26.27 16.90
CA PRO A 125 -11.66 25.90 18.32
C PRO A 125 -11.49 24.40 18.58
N GLU A 126 -11.88 23.55 17.61
CA GLU A 126 -11.73 22.09 17.70
C GLU A 126 -10.38 21.58 17.16
N TYR A 127 -9.43 22.47 16.84
CA TYR A 127 -8.11 22.05 16.37
C TYR A 127 -7.42 21.18 17.43
N GLY A 128 -6.98 19.98 17.04
CA GLY A 128 -6.43 18.99 17.97
C GLY A 128 -7.41 17.88 18.36
N LYS A 129 -8.67 17.90 17.88
CA LYS A 129 -9.68 16.90 18.25
C LYS A 129 -9.38 15.47 17.83
N LEU A 130 -8.67 15.26 16.72
CA LEU A 130 -8.26 13.94 16.24
C LEU A 130 -7.04 13.43 17.02
N SER A 131 -6.03 14.27 17.19
CA SER A 131 -4.79 13.95 17.89
C SER A 131 -4.94 13.93 19.41
N ARG A 132 -6.07 14.46 19.94
CA ARG A 132 -6.33 14.64 21.38
C ARG A 132 -5.29 15.51 22.06
N GLN A 133 -4.73 16.46 21.31
CA GLN A 133 -3.77 17.45 21.80
C GLN A 133 -4.46 18.79 21.99
N ASN A 134 -4.06 19.53 23.04
CA ASN A 134 -4.53 20.87 23.26
C ASN A 134 -3.62 21.91 22.58
N LEU A 135 -4.20 23.05 22.17
CA LEU A 135 -3.47 24.09 21.43
C LEU A 135 -2.20 24.58 22.15
N GLU A 136 -2.20 24.62 23.49
CA GLU A 136 -1.04 25.04 24.28
C GLU A 136 0.14 24.08 24.16
N GLN A 137 -0.13 22.78 23.96
CA GLN A 137 0.89 21.75 23.75
C GLN A 137 1.43 21.75 22.32
N LEU A 138 0.62 22.21 21.35
CA LEU A 138 0.94 22.20 19.93
C LEU A 138 1.97 23.26 19.53
N THR A 139 2.12 24.31 20.36
CA THR A 139 3.05 25.42 20.08
C THR A 139 4.52 25.05 20.27
N VAL A 140 4.83 23.90 20.85
CA VAL A 140 6.19 23.49 21.24
C VAL A 140 6.91 22.64 20.18
N HIS A 141 6.19 21.98 19.26
CA HIS A 141 6.78 21.01 18.34
C HIS A 141 6.52 21.33 16.86
N ARG A 142 7.58 21.53 16.09
CA ARG A 142 7.62 21.72 14.62
C ARG A 142 7.04 23.05 14.10
N VAL A 143 7.31 24.14 14.77
CA VAL A 143 6.89 25.46 14.29
C VAL A 143 7.99 26.05 13.42
N ASP A 144 7.63 26.37 12.17
CA ASP A 144 8.45 27.25 11.33
C ASP A 144 8.37 28.66 11.94
N PRO A 145 9.44 29.19 12.54
CA PRO A 145 9.38 30.47 13.25
C PRO A 145 9.29 31.62 12.23
N ASP A 146 8.06 32.05 11.98
CA ASP A 146 7.80 33.26 11.20
C ASP A 146 7.19 34.32 12.13
N PRO A 147 7.86 35.44 12.36
CA PRO A 147 7.40 36.49 13.28
C PRO A 147 6.12 37.20 12.83
N GLU A 148 5.75 37.05 11.54
CA GLU A 148 4.50 37.61 10.99
C GLU A 148 3.26 36.75 11.26
N LYS A 149 3.45 35.50 11.72
CA LYS A 149 2.32 34.63 12.08
C LYS A 149 1.54 35.17 13.27
N ARG A 150 0.21 35.06 13.20
CA ARG A 150 -0.67 35.44 14.32
C ARG A 150 -0.55 34.50 15.51
N ASN A 151 -0.45 33.18 15.20
CA ASN A 151 -0.21 32.17 16.21
C ASN A 151 0.95 31.25 15.75
N PRO A 152 1.79 30.76 16.65
CA PRO A 152 2.89 29.88 16.29
C PRO A 152 2.44 28.63 15.51
N GLY A 153 1.26 28.08 15.81
CA GLY A 153 0.71 26.89 15.16
C GLY A 153 0.03 27.14 13.81
N ASP A 154 -0.06 28.41 13.34
CA ASP A 154 -0.63 28.72 12.04
C ASP A 154 0.19 28.04 10.93
N PHE A 155 -0.49 27.43 9.96
CA PHE A 155 0.19 26.69 8.92
C PHE A 155 -0.10 27.28 7.53
N VAL A 156 0.85 27.07 6.62
CA VAL A 156 0.82 27.67 5.29
C VAL A 156 -0.17 26.95 4.39
N LEU A 157 -0.99 27.72 3.68
CA LEU A 157 -1.90 27.27 2.64
C LEU A 157 -1.36 27.54 1.24
N TRP A 158 -0.68 28.70 1.07
CA TRP A 158 -0.02 29.09 -0.17
C TRP A 158 1.32 29.70 0.14
N LYS A 159 2.41 29.15 -0.39
CA LYS A 159 3.78 29.66 -0.23
C LYS A 159 4.11 30.56 -1.41
N ASN A 160 4.55 31.79 -1.15
CA ASN A 160 5.05 32.67 -2.19
C ASN A 160 6.32 32.09 -2.83
N GLN A 161 6.43 32.28 -4.15
CA GLN A 161 7.55 31.80 -4.95
C GLN A 161 8.89 32.38 -4.45
N LYS A 162 9.87 31.52 -4.23
CA LYS A 162 11.28 31.91 -4.12
C LYS A 162 11.95 31.84 -5.49
N PRO A 163 13.03 32.63 -5.72
CA PRO A 163 13.74 32.61 -6.99
C PRO A 163 14.14 31.19 -7.45
N GLY A 164 13.74 30.82 -8.67
CA GLY A 164 14.05 29.52 -9.26
C GLY A 164 13.16 28.36 -8.81
N GLU A 165 12.12 28.59 -8.01
CA GLU A 165 11.15 27.57 -7.65
C GLU A 165 9.99 27.48 -8.68
N ILE A 166 9.38 26.30 -8.77
CA ILE A 166 8.13 26.11 -9.48
C ILE A 166 7.04 26.95 -8.83
N ALA A 167 6.20 27.57 -9.62
CA ALA A 167 5.09 28.35 -9.12
C ALA A 167 3.94 28.45 -10.14
N TRP A 168 2.75 28.67 -9.58
CA TRP A 168 1.51 28.95 -10.31
C TRP A 168 1.02 30.35 -9.98
N ASP A 169 0.30 30.95 -10.90
CA ASP A 169 -0.35 32.23 -10.67
C ASP A 169 -1.50 32.11 -9.67
N SER A 170 -1.59 33.03 -8.73
CA SER A 170 -2.67 33.11 -7.75
C SER A 170 -3.04 34.57 -7.45
N PRO A 171 -4.20 34.82 -6.79
CA PRO A 171 -4.57 36.17 -6.35
C PRO A 171 -3.59 36.80 -5.36
N TRP A 172 -2.75 35.98 -4.73
CA TRP A 172 -1.79 36.42 -3.71
C TRP A 172 -0.37 36.62 -4.29
N GLY A 173 -0.18 36.29 -5.55
CA GLY A 173 1.08 36.27 -6.27
C GLY A 173 1.47 34.88 -6.73
N LYS A 174 2.59 34.80 -7.46
CA LYS A 174 3.13 33.49 -7.86
C LYS A 174 3.58 32.69 -6.64
N GLY A 175 3.25 31.40 -6.64
CA GLY A 175 3.56 30.54 -5.52
C GLY A 175 3.13 29.09 -5.73
N ARG A 176 3.06 28.36 -4.67
CA ARG A 176 2.66 26.94 -4.67
C ARG A 176 1.85 26.56 -3.42
N PRO A 177 1.10 25.45 -3.45
CA PRO A 177 0.35 24.98 -2.29
C PRO A 177 1.24 24.70 -1.06
N GLY A 178 0.63 24.88 0.12
CA GLY A 178 1.09 24.22 1.33
C GLY A 178 0.72 22.75 1.32
N TRP A 179 1.41 21.93 2.05
CA TRP A 179 1.26 20.48 2.05
C TRP A 179 -0.14 19.99 2.46
N HIS A 180 -0.80 20.68 3.40
CA HIS A 180 -2.08 20.21 3.95
C HIS A 180 -3.30 20.53 3.07
N ILE A 181 -3.21 21.54 2.19
CA ILE A 181 -4.37 22.01 1.40
C ILE A 181 -4.63 21.13 0.19
N GLU A 182 -3.62 20.39 -0.28
CA GLU A 182 -3.70 19.51 -1.43
C GLU A 182 -4.79 18.44 -1.23
N ASP A 183 -4.72 17.72 -0.13
CA ASP A 183 -5.59 16.59 0.17
C ASP A 183 -7.05 17.01 0.35
N THR A 184 -7.28 18.15 1.00
CA THR A 184 -8.64 18.66 1.17
C THR A 184 -9.23 19.20 -0.13
N ALA A 185 -8.45 19.76 -1.03
CA ALA A 185 -8.92 20.15 -2.36
C ALA A 185 -9.32 18.90 -3.19
N ILE A 186 -8.52 17.84 -3.14
CA ILE A 186 -8.82 16.58 -3.80
C ILE A 186 -10.07 15.93 -3.19
N THR A 187 -10.15 15.82 -1.86
CA THR A 187 -11.28 15.16 -1.21
C THR A 187 -12.58 15.93 -1.39
N LEU A 188 -12.56 17.25 -1.31
CA LEU A 188 -13.76 18.07 -1.58
C LEU A 188 -14.24 17.93 -3.02
N THR A 189 -13.32 17.79 -3.98
CA THR A 189 -13.65 17.62 -5.40
C THR A 189 -14.33 16.26 -5.65
N HIS A 190 -13.83 15.19 -5.07
CA HIS A 190 -14.29 13.83 -5.38
C HIS A 190 -15.38 13.31 -4.46
N PHE A 191 -15.40 13.75 -3.19
CA PHE A 191 -16.30 13.22 -2.17
C PHE A 191 -17.25 14.28 -1.59
N GLY A 192 -16.96 15.57 -1.81
CA GLY A 192 -17.68 16.64 -1.15
C GLY A 192 -17.23 16.85 0.30
N PRO A 193 -18.05 17.55 1.11
CA PRO A 193 -17.64 18.02 2.42
C PRO A 193 -17.53 16.96 3.51
N THR A 194 -18.04 15.76 3.26
CA THR A 194 -17.99 14.62 4.20
C THR A 194 -17.89 13.32 3.43
N TYR A 195 -17.04 12.43 3.88
CA TYR A 195 -16.87 11.09 3.29
C TYR A 195 -16.65 10.01 4.36
N ASP A 196 -16.53 8.75 3.93
CA ASP A 196 -16.60 7.64 4.87
C ASP A 196 -15.29 7.38 5.58
N LEU A 197 -14.17 7.15 4.86
CA LEU A 197 -12.92 6.70 5.45
C LEU A 197 -11.73 7.52 4.96
N HIS A 198 -10.94 8.02 5.91
CA HIS A 198 -9.64 8.66 5.69
C HIS A 198 -8.52 7.80 6.28
N GLY A 199 -7.43 7.62 5.53
CA GLY A 199 -6.29 6.81 5.92
C GLY A 199 -4.95 7.51 5.76
N GLY A 200 -3.96 7.05 6.55
CA GLY A 200 -2.57 7.51 6.48
C GLY A 200 -1.71 6.83 7.53
N GLY A 201 -0.44 7.18 7.64
CA GLY A 201 0.42 6.76 8.75
C GLY A 201 0.04 7.45 10.06
N THR A 202 0.40 6.86 11.20
CA THR A 202 0.17 7.47 12.53
C THR A 202 0.87 8.80 12.70
N GLU A 203 1.99 9.02 12.01
CA GLU A 203 2.75 10.27 11.99
C GLU A 203 2.00 11.43 11.33
N LEU A 204 0.98 11.13 10.51
CA LEU A 204 0.16 12.12 9.83
C LEU A 204 -0.99 12.66 10.69
N ILE A 205 -1.34 11.99 11.80
CA ILE A 205 -2.42 12.43 12.68
C ILE A 205 -2.22 13.89 13.05
N PHE A 206 -0.99 14.24 13.42
CA PHE A 206 -0.59 15.62 13.69
C PHE A 206 0.75 15.95 13.02
N PRO A 207 0.85 17.09 12.33
CA PRO A 207 -0.19 18.14 12.14
C PRO A 207 -1.10 17.95 10.94
N HIS A 208 -0.84 16.97 10.05
CA HIS A 208 -1.40 16.91 8.70
C HIS A 208 -2.93 16.71 8.70
N HIS A 209 -3.43 15.64 9.28
CA HIS A 209 -4.88 15.35 9.31
C HIS A 209 -5.67 16.37 10.16
N GLU A 210 -5.08 16.91 11.23
CA GLU A 210 -5.71 18.00 11.98
C GLU A 210 -5.86 19.27 11.13
N ALA A 211 -4.85 19.59 10.32
CA ALA A 211 -4.92 20.70 9.39
C ALA A 211 -5.97 20.47 8.30
N GLU A 212 -6.09 19.25 7.77
CA GLU A 212 -7.13 18.90 6.79
C GLU A 212 -8.54 19.06 7.37
N ILE A 213 -8.76 18.54 8.58
CA ILE A 213 -10.05 18.72 9.29
C ILE A 213 -10.39 20.22 9.43
N ALA A 214 -9.42 21.02 9.92
CA ALA A 214 -9.62 22.44 10.11
C ALA A 214 -9.93 23.16 8.80
N GLN A 215 -9.22 22.84 7.71
CA GLN A 215 -9.43 23.44 6.39
C GLN A 215 -10.83 23.11 5.83
N ALA A 216 -11.17 21.83 5.78
CA ALA A 216 -12.41 21.39 5.15
C ALA A 216 -13.63 21.76 5.98
N GLU A 217 -13.62 21.50 7.29
CA GLU A 217 -14.74 21.83 8.18
C GLU A 217 -14.88 23.35 8.39
N GLY A 218 -13.78 24.09 8.48
CA GLY A 218 -13.81 25.56 8.55
C GLY A 218 -14.37 26.18 7.27
N LEU A 219 -13.98 25.68 6.11
CA LEU A 219 -14.51 26.15 4.84
C LEU A 219 -15.99 25.81 4.66
N THR A 220 -16.36 24.56 4.84
CA THR A 220 -17.69 24.05 4.47
C THR A 220 -18.74 24.23 5.57
N GLY A 221 -18.30 24.31 6.83
CA GLY A 221 -19.18 24.27 8.00
C GLY A 221 -19.84 22.91 8.22
N LYS A 222 -19.46 21.86 7.44
CA LYS A 222 -19.97 20.49 7.57
C LYS A 222 -18.99 19.65 8.36
N LYS A 223 -19.52 18.76 9.22
CA LYS A 223 -18.77 17.88 10.13
C LYS A 223 -19.41 16.51 10.18
N PRO A 224 -18.62 15.44 10.37
CA PRO A 224 -17.15 15.41 10.30
C PRO A 224 -16.65 15.41 8.85
N LEU A 225 -15.38 15.78 8.63
CA LEU A 225 -14.72 15.62 7.32
C LEU A 225 -14.73 14.16 6.89
N ALA A 226 -14.23 13.27 7.74
CA ALA A 226 -14.28 11.82 7.54
C ALA A 226 -14.99 11.15 8.73
N LYS A 227 -15.87 10.17 8.43
CA LYS A 227 -16.59 9.42 9.47
C LYS A 227 -15.67 8.48 10.26
N TYR A 228 -14.70 7.88 9.56
CA TYR A 228 -13.74 6.93 10.12
C TYR A 228 -12.32 7.33 9.76
N TRP A 229 -11.40 7.20 10.71
CA TRP A 229 -9.99 7.45 10.55
C TRP A 229 -9.23 6.15 10.80
N ALA A 230 -8.46 5.71 9.80
CA ALA A 230 -7.63 4.53 9.92
C ALA A 230 -6.15 4.96 9.81
N HIS A 231 -5.33 4.63 10.82
CA HIS A 231 -3.92 4.99 10.83
C HIS A 231 -3.05 3.74 10.92
N THR A 232 -2.11 3.62 9.98
CA THR A 232 -1.15 2.50 9.97
C THR A 232 0.01 2.78 10.93
N GLY A 233 0.33 1.78 11.75
CA GLY A 233 1.51 1.85 12.61
C GLY A 233 2.82 1.90 11.81
N LEU A 234 3.87 2.45 12.40
CA LEU A 234 5.17 2.61 11.75
C LEU A 234 5.84 1.25 11.46
N LEU A 235 6.75 1.25 10.51
CA LEU A 235 7.67 0.13 10.28
C LEU A 235 9.05 0.51 10.79
N SER A 236 9.59 -0.34 11.67
CA SER A 236 10.96 -0.25 12.18
C SER A 236 11.86 -1.28 11.52
N ILE A 237 13.16 -1.02 11.54
CA ILE A 237 14.20 -1.95 11.13
C ILE A 237 15.06 -2.25 12.34
N LYS A 238 14.96 -3.47 12.87
CA LYS A 238 15.64 -3.88 14.10
C LYS A 238 15.35 -2.93 15.27
N GLY A 239 14.08 -2.57 15.43
CA GLY A 239 13.60 -1.69 16.49
C GLY A 239 13.91 -0.20 16.29
N GLN A 240 14.51 0.22 15.19
CA GLN A 240 14.82 1.61 14.88
C GLN A 240 13.92 2.12 13.75
N GLU A 241 13.52 3.38 13.84
CA GLU A 241 12.82 4.04 12.75
C GLU A 241 13.72 4.13 11.50
N MET A 242 13.12 3.98 10.33
CA MET A 242 13.85 4.01 9.06
C MET A 242 14.20 5.44 8.66
N HIS A 243 15.51 5.73 8.59
CA HIS A 243 16.03 7.00 8.11
C HIS A 243 17.19 6.78 7.13
N LYS A 244 17.21 7.55 6.03
CA LYS A 244 18.31 7.48 5.04
C LYS A 244 19.66 7.81 5.66
N SER A 245 19.70 8.77 6.58
CA SER A 245 20.92 9.16 7.29
C SER A 245 21.52 8.06 8.17
N LEU A 246 20.68 7.08 8.58
CA LEU A 246 21.11 5.91 9.35
C LEU A 246 21.54 4.74 8.46
N GLY A 247 21.43 4.86 7.13
CA GLY A 247 21.75 3.78 6.19
C GLY A 247 20.83 2.55 6.30
N ASN A 248 19.69 2.67 6.99
CA ASN A 248 18.72 1.59 7.17
C ASN A 248 17.49 1.73 6.26
N PHE A 249 17.60 2.51 5.19
CA PHE A 249 16.55 2.66 4.18
C PHE A 249 16.49 1.43 3.28
N VAL A 250 15.32 0.80 3.18
CA VAL A 250 15.13 -0.41 2.36
C VAL A 250 14.08 -0.13 1.27
N PRO A 251 14.48 -0.05 -0.01
CA PRO A 251 13.55 0.06 -1.12
C PRO A 251 12.62 -1.15 -1.22
N ILE A 252 11.38 -0.93 -1.70
CA ILE A 252 10.42 -2.00 -1.94
C ILE A 252 11.00 -3.03 -2.92
N GLN A 253 11.61 -2.58 -4.00
CA GLN A 253 12.18 -3.44 -5.05
C GLN A 253 13.24 -4.41 -4.52
N ASP A 254 14.13 -3.95 -3.64
CA ASP A 254 15.15 -4.81 -3.04
C ASP A 254 14.52 -5.93 -2.21
N SER A 255 13.44 -5.62 -1.50
CA SER A 255 12.72 -6.61 -0.70
C SER A 255 11.94 -7.59 -1.57
N ILE A 256 11.32 -7.12 -2.66
CA ILE A 256 10.63 -7.98 -3.64
C ILE A 256 11.63 -8.97 -4.26
N GLN A 257 12.80 -8.49 -4.68
CA GLN A 257 13.85 -9.35 -5.24
C GLN A 257 14.35 -10.38 -4.23
N LYS A 258 14.42 -10.03 -2.96
CA LYS A 258 14.93 -10.90 -1.90
C LYS A 258 13.97 -12.02 -1.52
N VAL A 259 12.69 -11.73 -1.33
CA VAL A 259 11.73 -12.69 -0.74
C VAL A 259 10.46 -12.90 -1.57
N GLY A 260 10.22 -12.10 -2.58
CA GLY A 260 9.01 -12.13 -3.40
C GLY A 260 7.83 -11.36 -2.79
N VAL A 261 6.88 -11.01 -3.65
CA VAL A 261 5.71 -10.20 -3.31
C VAL A 261 4.80 -10.88 -2.28
N GLU A 262 4.51 -12.17 -2.47
CA GLU A 262 3.64 -12.91 -1.55
C GLU A 262 4.20 -12.94 -0.13
N ALA A 263 5.54 -13.08 0.02
CA ALA A 263 6.18 -13.04 1.33
C ALA A 263 6.05 -11.67 2.00
N LEU A 264 6.19 -10.58 1.24
CA LEU A 264 5.99 -9.24 1.77
C LEU A 264 4.54 -9.00 2.20
N ARG A 265 3.56 -9.43 1.40
CA ARG A 265 2.15 -9.31 1.76
C ARG A 265 1.81 -10.13 3.01
N VAL A 266 2.34 -11.36 3.13
CA VAL A 266 2.23 -12.18 4.35
C VAL A 266 2.85 -11.46 5.54
N LEU A 267 4.04 -10.89 5.40
CA LEU A 267 4.70 -10.12 6.44
C LEU A 267 3.82 -8.96 6.91
N TYR A 268 3.29 -8.15 5.97
CA TYR A 268 2.45 -7.01 6.32
C TYR A 268 1.11 -7.43 6.95
N ALA A 269 0.50 -8.53 6.49
CA ALA A 269 -0.73 -9.08 7.05
C ALA A 269 -0.54 -9.77 8.42
N SER A 270 0.70 -10.17 8.77
CA SER A 270 0.99 -10.84 10.04
C SER A 270 0.92 -9.94 11.27
N THR A 271 0.84 -8.62 11.05
CA THR A 271 0.72 -7.62 12.11
C THR A 271 -0.52 -6.76 11.86
N HIS A 272 -1.28 -6.47 12.91
CA HIS A 272 -2.43 -5.58 12.79
C HIS A 272 -2.00 -4.22 12.21
N TYR A 273 -2.78 -3.65 11.27
CA TYR A 273 -2.37 -2.45 10.55
C TYR A 273 -2.01 -1.26 11.46
N ARG A 274 -2.69 -1.13 12.62
CA ARG A 274 -2.43 -0.08 13.61
C ARG A 274 -1.13 -0.29 14.40
N SER A 275 -0.64 -1.54 14.45
CA SER A 275 0.53 -1.89 15.25
C SER A 275 1.82 -1.61 14.49
N PRO A 276 2.91 -1.24 15.19
CA PRO A 276 4.21 -1.17 14.57
C PRO A 276 4.66 -2.56 14.10
N LEU A 277 5.40 -2.61 12.99
CA LEU A 277 5.98 -3.83 12.43
C LEU A 277 7.50 -3.69 12.44
N ASP A 278 8.21 -4.67 12.99
CA ASP A 278 9.65 -4.71 12.91
C ASP A 278 10.12 -5.61 11.75
N TYR A 279 10.84 -5.01 10.82
CA TYR A 279 11.39 -5.67 9.64
C TYR A 279 12.76 -6.23 9.97
N THR A 280 12.82 -7.55 10.14
CA THR A 280 14.04 -8.30 10.45
C THR A 280 14.25 -9.45 9.47
N GLU A 281 15.44 -10.00 9.46
CA GLU A 281 15.72 -11.21 8.65
C GLU A 281 14.82 -12.37 9.06
N ASP A 282 14.60 -12.55 10.36
CA ASP A 282 13.77 -13.65 10.89
C ASP A 282 12.33 -13.52 10.45
N THR A 283 11.73 -12.31 10.54
CA THR A 283 10.35 -12.07 10.11
C THR A 283 10.19 -12.28 8.61
N LEU A 284 11.19 -11.93 7.81
CA LEU A 284 11.20 -12.17 6.37
C LEU A 284 11.28 -13.68 6.04
N VAL A 285 12.16 -14.42 6.71
CA VAL A 285 12.31 -15.85 6.48
C VAL A 285 11.02 -16.59 6.84
N GLN A 286 10.38 -16.22 7.95
CA GLN A 286 9.08 -16.79 8.37
C GLN A 286 7.98 -16.49 7.34
N ALA A 287 7.86 -15.24 6.90
CA ALA A 287 6.88 -14.83 5.90
C ALA A 287 7.09 -15.55 4.56
N ALA A 288 8.34 -15.65 4.10
CA ALA A 288 8.69 -16.37 2.88
C ALA A 288 8.41 -17.89 2.98
N SER A 289 8.66 -18.49 4.14
CA SER A 289 8.31 -19.89 4.39
C SER A 289 6.81 -20.13 4.31
N LEU A 290 6.03 -19.23 4.91
CA LEU A 290 4.57 -19.30 4.94
C LEU A 290 3.99 -19.08 3.53
N ALA A 291 4.48 -18.12 2.76
CA ALA A 291 4.07 -17.88 1.38
C ALA A 291 4.33 -19.11 0.49
N ARG A 292 5.52 -19.73 0.61
CA ARG A 292 5.82 -20.98 -0.12
C ARG A 292 4.91 -22.13 0.29
N ARG A 293 4.53 -22.21 1.57
CA ARG A 293 3.59 -23.22 2.07
C ARG A 293 2.21 -23.04 1.43
N PHE A 294 1.72 -21.79 1.35
CA PHE A 294 0.43 -21.47 0.70
C PHE A 294 0.43 -21.88 -0.77
N ARG A 295 1.49 -21.52 -1.49
CA ARG A 295 1.64 -21.87 -2.90
C ARG A 295 1.64 -23.38 -3.11
N ARG A 296 2.41 -24.11 -2.31
CA ARG A 296 2.48 -25.59 -2.41
C ARG A 296 1.11 -26.24 -2.21
N ALA A 297 0.38 -25.84 -1.17
CA ALA A 297 -0.95 -26.38 -0.90
C ALA A 297 -1.91 -26.08 -2.05
N TYR A 298 -1.87 -24.86 -2.59
CA TYR A 298 -2.66 -24.47 -3.76
C TYR A 298 -2.34 -25.34 -4.97
N ASP A 299 -1.08 -25.54 -5.32
CA ASP A 299 -0.65 -26.34 -6.45
C ASP A 299 -1.01 -27.84 -6.28
N GLN A 300 -0.94 -28.35 -5.04
CA GLN A 300 -1.36 -29.71 -4.72
C GLN A 300 -2.86 -29.91 -4.97
N LEU A 301 -3.72 -28.98 -4.49
CA LEU A 301 -5.16 -29.05 -4.72
C LEU A 301 -5.52 -28.92 -6.20
N GLN A 302 -4.82 -28.08 -6.96
CA GLN A 302 -4.99 -27.97 -8.40
C GLN A 302 -4.73 -29.32 -9.10
N ARG A 303 -3.68 -30.02 -8.75
CA ARG A 303 -3.34 -31.34 -9.32
C ARG A 303 -4.41 -32.39 -9.00
N VAL A 304 -4.93 -32.44 -7.77
CA VAL A 304 -6.02 -33.37 -7.40
C VAL A 304 -7.27 -33.12 -8.24
N ARG A 305 -7.59 -31.86 -8.52
CA ARG A 305 -8.76 -31.51 -9.35
C ARG A 305 -8.60 -31.91 -10.80
N GLU A 306 -7.39 -31.96 -11.34
CA GLU A 306 -7.12 -32.29 -12.74
C GLU A 306 -7.06 -33.81 -13.01
N VAL A 307 -6.88 -34.61 -11.97
CA VAL A 307 -6.92 -36.09 -12.11
C VAL A 307 -8.36 -36.56 -11.97
N GLU A 308 -8.93 -37.17 -13.02
CA GLU A 308 -10.20 -37.87 -12.93
C GLU A 308 -10.09 -39.04 -11.95
N ALA A 309 -10.26 -38.77 -10.65
CA ALA A 309 -10.39 -39.80 -9.64
C ALA A 309 -11.88 -40.22 -9.55
N GLU A 310 -12.14 -41.51 -9.36
CA GLU A 310 -13.49 -42.02 -9.09
C GLU A 310 -14.18 -41.12 -8.04
N SER A 311 -15.40 -40.68 -8.37
CA SER A 311 -16.23 -39.79 -7.56
C SER A 311 -16.39 -40.35 -6.13
N LYS A 312 -15.56 -39.83 -5.21
CA LYS A 312 -15.80 -39.97 -3.78
C LYS A 312 -16.65 -38.79 -3.36
N THR A 313 -17.76 -39.04 -2.68
CA THR A 313 -18.62 -37.98 -2.12
C THR A 313 -17.84 -37.01 -1.23
N ALA A 314 -18.18 -35.71 -1.33
CA ALA A 314 -17.60 -34.69 -0.49
C ALA A 314 -17.70 -35.11 0.99
N ASN A 315 -16.62 -34.93 1.73
CA ASN A 315 -16.56 -35.23 3.15
C ASN A 315 -17.31 -34.11 3.93
N GLU A 316 -18.50 -34.40 4.45
CA GLU A 316 -19.35 -33.47 5.22
C GLU A 316 -18.60 -32.88 6.44
N SER A 317 -17.75 -33.67 7.09
CA SER A 317 -16.91 -33.17 8.20
C SER A 317 -15.91 -32.12 7.71
N LEU A 318 -15.29 -32.31 6.55
CA LEU A 318 -14.36 -31.35 5.98
C LEU A 318 -15.08 -30.05 5.59
N LYS A 319 -16.29 -30.16 5.03
CA LYS A 319 -17.13 -29.00 4.67
C LYS A 319 -17.45 -28.17 5.92
N SER A 320 -17.87 -28.83 7.02
CA SER A 320 -18.12 -28.12 8.28
C SER A 320 -16.90 -27.38 8.80
N GLN A 321 -15.71 -27.99 8.72
CA GLN A 321 -14.45 -27.35 9.15
C GLN A 321 -14.10 -26.13 8.26
N VAL A 322 -14.29 -26.26 6.94
CA VAL A 322 -14.06 -25.15 6.00
C VAL A 322 -15.00 -23.97 6.31
N ASP A 323 -16.29 -24.25 6.55
CA ASP A 323 -17.28 -23.21 6.83
C ASP A 323 -17.02 -22.53 8.20
N GLU A 324 -16.57 -23.27 9.20
CA GLU A 324 -16.13 -22.74 10.49
C GLU A 324 -14.93 -21.78 10.31
N ILE A 325 -13.90 -22.22 9.61
CA ILE A 325 -12.69 -21.40 9.38
C ILE A 325 -13.01 -20.15 8.55
N ARG A 326 -13.89 -20.24 7.55
CA ARG A 326 -14.36 -19.06 6.80
C ARG A 326 -15.06 -18.08 7.72
N THR A 327 -15.92 -18.57 8.63
CA THR A 327 -16.60 -17.73 9.61
C THR A 327 -15.61 -17.01 10.53
N GLU A 328 -14.60 -17.72 11.04
CA GLU A 328 -13.54 -17.10 11.85
C GLU A 328 -12.72 -16.06 11.08
N PHE A 329 -12.38 -16.34 9.82
CA PHE A 329 -11.67 -15.38 8.96
C PHE A 329 -12.44 -14.08 8.82
N PHE A 330 -13.72 -14.16 8.47
CA PHE A 330 -14.55 -12.98 8.29
C PHE A 330 -14.84 -12.27 9.62
N ALA A 331 -15.01 -13.00 10.72
CA ALA A 331 -15.14 -12.41 12.05
C ALA A 331 -13.89 -11.61 12.44
N ALA A 332 -12.70 -12.14 12.16
CA ALA A 332 -11.45 -11.41 12.39
C ALA A 332 -11.37 -10.13 11.54
N MET A 333 -11.78 -10.20 10.27
CA MET A 333 -11.78 -9.02 9.40
C MET A 333 -12.88 -8.00 9.78
N ASP A 334 -14.00 -8.43 10.36
CA ASP A 334 -15.04 -7.56 10.90
C ASP A 334 -14.57 -6.83 12.17
N ASP A 335 -13.58 -7.38 12.89
CA ASP A 335 -12.98 -6.79 14.08
C ASP A 335 -11.78 -5.90 13.71
N ASP A 336 -12.07 -4.69 13.25
CA ASP A 336 -11.08 -3.65 12.90
C ASP A 336 -10.01 -4.16 11.90
N PHE A 337 -10.42 -4.97 10.91
CA PHE A 337 -9.54 -5.52 9.90
C PHE A 337 -8.34 -6.30 10.51
N ASN A 338 -8.62 -7.17 11.47
CA ASN A 338 -7.62 -7.99 12.16
C ASN A 338 -7.00 -9.02 11.21
N THR A 339 -6.07 -8.57 10.40
CA THR A 339 -5.36 -9.42 9.41
C THR A 339 -4.54 -10.54 10.06
N PRO A 340 -3.93 -10.42 11.27
CA PRO A 340 -3.31 -11.55 11.96
C PRO A 340 -4.29 -12.69 12.25
N GLY A 341 -5.48 -12.35 12.73
CA GLY A 341 -6.55 -13.34 12.97
C GLY A 341 -7.01 -14.01 11.67
N ALA A 342 -7.23 -13.21 10.62
CA ALA A 342 -7.60 -13.69 9.29
C ALA A 342 -6.51 -14.60 8.70
N LEU A 343 -5.24 -14.20 8.81
CA LEU A 343 -4.10 -15.00 8.35
C LEU A 343 -4.00 -16.34 9.09
N SER A 344 -4.27 -16.35 10.41
CA SER A 344 -4.33 -17.57 11.21
C SER A 344 -5.41 -18.53 10.70
N ALA A 345 -6.61 -18.03 10.43
CA ALA A 345 -7.68 -18.82 9.81
C ALA A 345 -7.26 -19.35 8.41
N TYR A 346 -6.60 -18.51 7.61
CA TYR A 346 -6.08 -18.93 6.30
C TYR A 346 -5.03 -20.05 6.42
N VAL A 347 -4.15 -20.00 7.41
CA VAL A 347 -3.18 -21.08 7.70
C VAL A 347 -3.89 -22.40 8.04
N ARG A 348 -5.05 -22.37 8.69
CA ARG A 348 -5.84 -23.58 8.98
C ARG A 348 -6.43 -24.20 7.72
N ILE A 349 -6.96 -23.40 6.78
CA ILE A 349 -7.41 -23.92 5.47
C ILE A 349 -6.26 -24.62 4.72
N VAL A 350 -5.07 -24.00 4.73
CA VAL A 350 -3.87 -24.60 4.15
C VAL A 350 -3.50 -25.91 4.85
N GLY A 351 -3.62 -25.95 6.18
CA GLY A 351 -3.39 -27.17 6.99
C GLY A 351 -4.31 -28.30 6.59
N LEU A 352 -5.61 -28.04 6.42
CA LEU A 352 -6.57 -29.04 5.93
C LEU A 352 -6.20 -29.57 4.54
N ALA A 353 -5.75 -28.70 3.66
CA ALA A 353 -5.28 -29.10 2.33
C ALA A 353 -4.05 -30.02 2.43
N GLU A 354 -3.06 -29.69 3.25
CA GLU A 354 -1.84 -30.47 3.45
C GLU A 354 -2.09 -31.84 4.10
N GLU A 355 -3.03 -31.91 5.05
CA GLU A 355 -3.38 -33.14 5.74
C GLU A 355 -4.07 -34.15 4.82
N HIS A 356 -4.97 -33.67 3.97
CA HIS A 356 -5.90 -34.52 3.24
C HIS A 356 -5.60 -34.69 1.74
N TRP A 357 -4.70 -33.93 1.13
CA TRP A 357 -4.53 -33.83 -0.33
C TRP A 357 -4.43 -35.16 -1.06
N LYS A 358 -3.84 -36.22 -0.44
CA LYS A 358 -3.72 -37.57 -1.04
C LYS A 358 -5.02 -38.36 -1.04
N SER A 359 -5.96 -38.03 -0.17
CA SER A 359 -7.22 -38.75 0.02
C SER A 359 -8.45 -37.96 -0.39
N LEU A 360 -8.27 -36.71 -0.85
CA LEU A 360 -9.37 -35.86 -1.27
C LEU A 360 -10.06 -36.41 -2.50
N SER A 361 -11.39 -36.32 -2.51
CA SER A 361 -12.16 -36.37 -3.75
C SER A 361 -11.94 -35.10 -4.57
N THR A 362 -12.21 -35.15 -5.86
CA THR A 362 -12.17 -33.98 -6.76
C THR A 362 -13.06 -32.84 -6.24
N GLU A 363 -14.26 -33.16 -5.70
CA GLU A 363 -15.18 -32.18 -5.11
C GLU A 363 -14.62 -31.53 -3.84
N SER A 364 -14.03 -32.34 -2.94
CA SER A 364 -13.41 -31.81 -1.70
C SER A 364 -12.19 -30.95 -2.01
N ALA A 365 -11.39 -31.32 -3.01
CA ALA A 365 -10.26 -30.51 -3.47
C ALA A 365 -10.72 -29.18 -4.10
N ALA A 366 -11.79 -29.20 -4.91
CA ALA A 366 -12.40 -28.01 -5.49
C ALA A 366 -12.93 -27.07 -4.39
N MET A 367 -13.62 -27.60 -3.38
CA MET A 367 -14.14 -26.84 -2.25
C MET A 367 -13.02 -26.15 -1.45
N LEU A 368 -11.95 -26.88 -1.10
CA LEU A 368 -10.79 -26.28 -0.42
C LEU A 368 -10.11 -25.21 -1.27
N LEU A 369 -9.96 -25.47 -2.57
CA LEU A 369 -9.34 -24.53 -3.52
C LEU A 369 -10.16 -23.24 -3.63
N GLU A 370 -11.48 -23.33 -3.70
CA GLU A 370 -12.37 -22.17 -3.71
C GLU A 370 -12.27 -21.38 -2.40
N ALA A 371 -12.30 -22.05 -1.25
CA ALA A 371 -12.11 -21.40 0.04
C ALA A 371 -10.73 -20.70 0.12
N MET A 372 -9.65 -21.37 -0.29
CA MET A 372 -8.33 -20.75 -0.35
C MET A 372 -8.31 -19.51 -1.24
N LYS A 373 -8.89 -19.58 -2.44
CA LYS A 373 -8.97 -18.43 -3.37
C LYS A 373 -9.77 -17.28 -2.77
N GLU A 374 -10.93 -17.58 -2.19
CA GLU A 374 -11.80 -16.58 -1.57
C GLU A 374 -11.06 -15.80 -0.48
N LEU A 375 -10.47 -16.51 0.48
CA LEU A 375 -9.78 -15.88 1.60
C LEU A 375 -8.48 -15.18 1.16
N ALA A 376 -7.72 -15.81 0.25
CA ALA A 376 -6.52 -15.23 -0.34
C ALA A 376 -6.81 -13.93 -1.08
N SER A 377 -7.94 -13.82 -1.80
CA SER A 377 -8.31 -12.63 -2.56
C SER A 377 -8.49 -11.39 -1.68
N VAL A 378 -8.96 -11.56 -0.44
CA VAL A 378 -9.07 -10.49 0.55
C VAL A 378 -7.70 -10.00 0.99
N LEU A 379 -6.76 -10.92 1.23
CA LEU A 379 -5.39 -10.60 1.64
C LEU A 379 -4.49 -10.20 0.45
N GLY A 380 -4.98 -10.33 -0.79
CA GLY A 380 -4.21 -10.10 -2.01
C GLY A 380 -3.07 -11.11 -2.18
N LEU A 381 -3.32 -12.36 -1.77
CA LEU A 381 -2.40 -13.49 -1.92
C LEU A 381 -2.82 -14.35 -3.12
N LEU A 382 -1.92 -15.14 -3.64
CA LEU A 382 -2.13 -16.04 -4.80
C LEU A 382 -2.56 -15.30 -6.08
N GLU A 383 -2.28 -14.01 -6.20
CA GLU A 383 -2.61 -13.20 -7.39
C GLU A 383 -1.60 -13.33 -8.53
N ILE A 384 -0.72 -14.30 -8.50
CA ILE A 384 0.21 -14.49 -9.61
C ILE A 384 -0.64 -14.68 -10.87
N GLU A 385 -0.46 -13.78 -11.84
CA GLU A 385 -0.80 -14.06 -13.22
C GLU A 385 -0.14 -15.41 -13.55
N LEU A 386 -0.92 -16.45 -13.56
CA LEU A 386 -0.49 -17.70 -14.11
C LEU A 386 -0.18 -17.38 -15.58
N VAL A 387 1.10 -17.29 -15.92
CA VAL A 387 1.48 -17.63 -17.31
C VAL A 387 0.68 -18.89 -17.58
N PRO A 388 -0.21 -18.91 -18.57
CA PRO A 388 -1.09 -20.05 -18.77
C PRO A 388 -0.24 -21.29 -18.66
N ARG A 389 -0.62 -22.23 -17.79
CA ARG A 389 0.18 -23.42 -17.47
C ARG A 389 0.68 -24.10 -18.73
N GLN A 390 -0.13 -24.02 -19.78
CA GLN A 390 0.18 -24.59 -21.09
C GLN A 390 1.37 -23.88 -21.76
N GLU A 391 1.43 -22.54 -21.69
CA GLU A 391 2.56 -21.76 -22.23
C GLU A 391 3.82 -21.93 -21.39
N PHE A 392 3.69 -21.97 -20.06
CA PHE A 392 4.80 -22.27 -19.16
C PHE A 392 5.35 -23.67 -19.40
N LEU A 393 4.49 -24.69 -19.52
CA LEU A 393 4.91 -26.07 -19.83
C LEU A 393 5.54 -26.16 -21.22
N GLN A 394 5.03 -25.45 -22.21
CA GLN A 394 5.64 -25.37 -23.54
C GLN A 394 7.03 -24.74 -23.48
N LEU A 395 7.22 -23.69 -22.69
CA LEU A 395 8.52 -23.04 -22.51
C LEU A 395 9.50 -23.98 -21.78
N VAL A 396 9.06 -24.65 -20.70
CA VAL A 396 9.88 -25.64 -19.97
C VAL A 396 10.26 -26.79 -20.88
N ASN A 397 9.32 -27.34 -21.67
CA ASN A 397 9.59 -28.40 -22.62
C ASN A 397 10.58 -27.98 -23.72
N LEU A 398 10.43 -26.74 -24.22
CA LEU A 398 11.36 -26.18 -25.20
C LEU A 398 12.78 -26.04 -24.62
N LEU A 399 12.92 -25.51 -23.40
CA LEU A 399 14.21 -25.37 -22.73
C LEU A 399 14.84 -26.73 -22.40
N THR A 400 14.02 -27.71 -22.01
CA THR A 400 14.48 -29.09 -21.76
C THR A 400 14.94 -29.76 -23.05
N SER A 401 14.21 -29.61 -24.15
CA SER A 401 14.62 -30.11 -25.46
C SER A 401 15.93 -29.47 -25.94
N LEU A 402 16.04 -28.16 -25.83
CA LEU A 402 17.28 -27.45 -26.18
C LEU A 402 18.46 -27.88 -25.32
N ARG A 403 18.25 -28.10 -24.02
CA ARG A 403 19.27 -28.65 -23.11
C ARG A 403 19.74 -30.03 -23.58
N ASN A 404 18.80 -30.92 -23.97
CA ASN A 404 19.13 -32.26 -24.43
C ASN A 404 19.91 -32.24 -25.78
N GLU A 405 19.51 -31.33 -26.68
CA GLU A 405 20.25 -31.12 -27.94
C GLU A 405 21.70 -30.65 -27.70
N LEU A 406 21.90 -29.73 -26.76
CA LEU A 406 23.23 -29.25 -26.39
C LEU A 406 24.09 -30.38 -25.78
N ARG A 407 23.49 -31.26 -24.96
CA ARG A 407 24.21 -32.47 -24.45
C ARG A 407 24.61 -33.41 -25.59
N ALA A 408 23.73 -33.65 -26.54
CA ALA A 408 24.03 -34.50 -27.69
C ALA A 408 25.18 -33.92 -28.54
N LYS A 409 25.29 -32.59 -28.61
CA LYS A 409 26.42 -31.87 -29.25
C LYS A 409 27.66 -31.73 -28.38
N ARG A 410 27.66 -32.30 -27.17
CA ARG A 410 28.71 -32.20 -26.14
C ARG A 410 28.97 -30.79 -25.61
N GLU A 411 28.00 -29.89 -25.75
CA GLU A 411 28.07 -28.53 -25.23
C GLU A 411 27.60 -28.50 -23.76
N TYR A 412 28.30 -29.20 -22.90
CA TYR A 412 27.91 -29.45 -21.50
C TYR A 412 27.77 -28.18 -20.67
N ALA A 413 28.67 -27.21 -20.87
CA ALA A 413 28.63 -25.95 -20.11
C ALA A 413 27.33 -25.15 -20.33
N LEU A 414 26.84 -25.12 -21.56
CA LEU A 414 25.57 -24.46 -21.89
C LEU A 414 24.37 -25.24 -21.37
N SER A 415 24.41 -26.57 -21.48
CA SER A 415 23.38 -27.46 -20.95
C SER A 415 23.24 -27.34 -19.43
N ASP A 416 24.35 -27.31 -18.70
CA ASP A 416 24.35 -27.16 -17.24
C ASP A 416 23.87 -25.77 -16.83
N ARG A 417 24.21 -24.73 -17.57
CA ARG A 417 23.68 -23.39 -17.35
C ARG A 417 22.16 -23.31 -17.48
N ILE A 418 21.56 -23.98 -18.47
CA ILE A 418 20.10 -24.07 -18.61
C ILE A 418 19.49 -24.78 -17.40
N ARG A 419 20.07 -25.89 -16.95
CA ARG A 419 19.60 -26.62 -15.76
C ARG A 419 19.64 -25.75 -14.52
N GLU A 420 20.75 -25.04 -14.28
CA GLU A 420 20.88 -24.14 -13.14
C GLU A 420 19.85 -23.00 -13.17
N GLN A 421 19.56 -22.41 -14.34
CA GLN A 421 18.56 -21.36 -14.46
C GLN A 421 17.14 -21.90 -14.24
N LEU A 422 16.82 -23.09 -14.75
CA LEU A 422 15.55 -23.76 -14.48
C LEU A 422 15.37 -24.08 -12.99
N GLN A 423 16.44 -24.53 -12.33
CA GLN A 423 16.45 -24.80 -10.88
C GLN A 423 16.20 -23.53 -10.05
N LYS A 424 16.78 -22.38 -10.44
CA LYS A 424 16.57 -21.09 -9.78
C LYS A 424 15.10 -20.63 -9.83
N VAL A 425 14.36 -20.98 -10.89
CA VAL A 425 12.94 -20.68 -11.03
C VAL A 425 12.03 -21.82 -10.55
N GLY A 426 12.58 -22.80 -9.80
CA GLY A 426 11.84 -23.87 -9.16
C GLY A 426 11.49 -25.06 -10.06
N VAL A 427 12.07 -25.16 -11.27
CA VAL A 427 11.87 -26.27 -12.19
C VAL A 427 13.04 -27.27 -12.05
N THR A 428 12.74 -28.47 -11.56
CA THR A 428 13.72 -29.56 -11.49
C THR A 428 13.65 -30.39 -12.78
N VAL A 429 14.75 -30.51 -13.50
CA VAL A 429 14.88 -31.36 -14.69
C VAL A 429 15.80 -32.50 -14.31
N GLU A 430 15.26 -33.72 -14.31
CA GLU A 430 16.04 -34.95 -14.11
C GLU A 430 16.69 -35.39 -15.41
N ASP A 431 17.88 -35.96 -15.32
CA ASP A 431 18.53 -36.61 -16.47
C ASP A 431 17.84 -37.95 -16.69
N GLU A 432 17.20 -38.15 -17.87
CA GLU A 432 16.75 -39.47 -18.25
C GLU A 432 17.97 -40.41 -18.28
N ALA A 433 17.92 -41.47 -17.47
CA ALA A 433 18.94 -42.51 -17.50
C ALA A 433 18.95 -43.13 -18.90
N GLN A 434 20.11 -43.09 -19.57
CA GLN A 434 20.33 -43.79 -20.81
C GLN A 434 20.39 -45.31 -20.58
#